data_41be1361ab818056d8852f194eb52ce3
#
_entry.id   41be1361ab818056d8852f194eb52ce3
#
_cell.length_a   1.000
_cell.length_b   1.000
_cell.length_c   1.000
_cell.angle_alpha   90.00
_cell.angle_beta   90.00
_cell.angle_gamma   90.00
#
_symmetry.space_group_name_H-M   'P 1'
#
loop_
_entity.id
_entity.type
_entity.pdbx_description
1 polymer ?
#
loop_
_entity_poly.entity_id
_entity_poly.type
_entity_poly.pdbx_seq_one_letter_code
_entity_poly.pdbx_strand_id
1 'polypeptide(L)'
;MSFFYPLILMERRLPIIDSGTDSSGGCGSTGSIDPLEKRKNMRKRLPSWFKTALPTGLAQSRYNDTKSNVVAHGLNTVCEEARCPNVHDCWGRGTATFMVAGEVCTRGCRFCAVGTVKTPPELNAEEPIELAEAVFNMGLSYAVITVVNRDDLQDGGAMHYRDCISEVANKNPDVGLELLCSDLDGNLEALGKMLDGLPLRVFAHNVECVPRLDRIVRDPKASFGQSIEVLRKAKEIRPDILTKTSIMVGLGESDEEVEEAMRMIRDAGVDMITLGQYLQPSYRHLPVDRFPEPNSFADWDRLARDLGFGAVASGPLVRSSYRAGLLWEEAMGGEPVVTRDSTGSAVSHVLSQKRLVVAEVDNS
;
A
#
# COMPACT_ATOMS: atom_id res chain seq x y z
N MET A 1 -13.84 -53.20 -0.86
CA MET A 1 -15.03 -52.31 -0.88
C MET A 1 -14.52 -50.89 -1.02
N SER A 2 -14.50 -50.42 -2.28
CA SER A 2 -14.05 -49.07 -2.65
C SER A 2 -15.23 -48.12 -2.60
N PHE A 3 -15.14 -47.08 -1.81
CA PHE A 3 -16.08 -45.96 -1.86
C PHE A 3 -15.48 -44.83 -2.68
N PHE A 4 -16.01 -44.65 -3.88
CA PHE A 4 -15.80 -43.45 -4.71
C PHE A 4 -16.70 -42.33 -4.15
N TYR A 5 -16.14 -41.19 -3.80
CA TYR A 5 -16.87 -39.94 -3.66
C TYR A 5 -16.67 -39.11 -4.94
N PRO A 6 -17.71 -38.57 -5.52
CA PRO A 6 -17.60 -37.73 -6.71
C PRO A 6 -17.18 -36.31 -6.32
N LEU A 7 -16.13 -35.81 -6.99
CA LEU A 7 -15.75 -34.38 -6.98
C LEU A 7 -16.91 -33.57 -7.58
N ILE A 8 -17.55 -32.74 -6.77
CA ILE A 8 -18.42 -31.66 -7.25
C ILE A 8 -17.55 -30.46 -7.54
N LEU A 9 -17.26 -30.24 -8.82
CA LEU A 9 -16.70 -28.98 -9.33
C LEU A 9 -17.76 -27.89 -9.18
N MET A 10 -17.63 -27.02 -8.16
CA MET A 10 -18.36 -25.77 -8.11
C MET A 10 -17.62 -24.73 -8.97
N GLU A 11 -18.05 -24.59 -10.23
CA GLU A 11 -17.73 -23.42 -11.04
C GLU A 11 -18.37 -22.18 -10.40
N ARG A 12 -17.59 -21.34 -9.74
CA ARG A 12 -18.00 -19.98 -9.37
C ARG A 12 -17.95 -19.10 -10.62
N ARG A 13 -19.08 -19.02 -11.34
CA ARG A 13 -19.31 -17.99 -12.37
C ARG A 13 -19.59 -16.67 -11.66
N LEU A 14 -18.79 -15.65 -11.94
CA LEU A 14 -19.09 -14.25 -11.59
C LEU A 14 -20.43 -13.86 -12.24
N PRO A 15 -21.35 -13.16 -11.52
CA PRO A 15 -22.60 -12.74 -12.10
C PRO A 15 -22.37 -11.71 -13.20
N ILE A 16 -22.73 -12.07 -14.42
CA ILE A 16 -22.94 -11.14 -15.53
C ILE A 16 -24.22 -10.37 -15.19
N ILE A 17 -24.11 -9.07 -14.97
CA ILE A 17 -25.30 -8.22 -14.81
C ILE A 17 -25.90 -8.04 -16.20
N ASP A 18 -26.97 -8.79 -16.44
CA ASP A 18 -27.81 -8.63 -17.62
C ASP A 18 -28.74 -7.43 -17.45
N SER A 19 -28.87 -6.67 -18.51
CA SER A 19 -29.72 -5.50 -18.58
C SER A 19 -31.14 -5.92 -19.00
N GLY A 20 -32.13 -5.71 -18.14
CA GLY A 20 -33.47 -5.65 -18.66
C GLY A 20 -34.62 -6.11 -17.75
N THR A 21 -35.49 -5.18 -17.59
CA THR A 21 -36.95 -5.18 -17.34
C THR A 21 -37.46 -5.03 -15.92
N ASP A 22 -38.24 -3.97 -15.81
CA ASP A 22 -39.09 -3.50 -14.71
C ASP A 22 -40.03 -4.53 -14.13
N SER A 23 -40.20 -4.51 -12.80
CA SER A 23 -41.53 -4.49 -12.17
C SER A 23 -41.45 -4.04 -10.70
N SER A 24 -42.13 -2.96 -10.45
CA SER A 24 -42.74 -2.36 -9.24
C SER A 24 -42.61 -3.07 -7.88
N GLY A 25 -42.18 -2.29 -6.89
CA GLY A 25 -42.68 -2.38 -5.51
C GLY A 25 -41.61 -2.31 -4.43
N GLY A 26 -41.58 -1.20 -3.65
CA GLY A 26 -41.00 -1.22 -2.30
C GLY A 26 -39.95 -0.16 -2.02
N CYS A 27 -40.36 0.82 -1.26
CA CYS A 27 -39.66 1.94 -0.69
C CYS A 27 -38.30 1.58 -0.04
N GLY A 28 -37.21 2.11 -0.58
CA GLY A 28 -35.89 2.14 -0.02
C GLY A 28 -35.08 3.14 -0.83
N SER A 29 -34.74 4.28 -0.25
CA SER A 29 -34.04 5.39 -0.92
C SER A 29 -32.62 5.00 -1.36
N THR A 30 -32.51 4.29 -2.47
CA THR A 30 -31.30 4.24 -3.25
C THR A 30 -31.23 5.53 -4.04
N GLY A 31 -30.48 6.53 -3.54
CA GLY A 31 -30.23 7.76 -4.26
C GLY A 31 -29.70 7.41 -5.67
N SER A 32 -30.57 7.56 -6.66
CA SER A 32 -30.16 7.51 -8.08
C SER A 32 -29.20 8.67 -8.32
N ILE A 33 -27.92 8.34 -8.51
CA ILE A 33 -26.92 9.33 -8.89
C ILE A 33 -27.34 9.88 -10.24
N ASP A 34 -27.54 11.22 -10.31
CA ASP A 34 -27.88 11.94 -11.51
C ASP A 34 -26.96 11.48 -12.67
N PRO A 35 -27.51 11.21 -13.87
CA PRO A 35 -26.71 10.90 -15.05
C PRO A 35 -25.63 11.95 -15.39
N LEU A 36 -25.83 13.22 -14.99
CA LEU A 36 -24.85 14.29 -15.10
C LEU A 36 -23.71 14.16 -14.09
N GLU A 37 -23.99 13.71 -12.86
CA GLU A 37 -22.96 13.35 -11.87
C GLU A 37 -22.19 12.09 -12.29
N LYS A 38 -22.86 11.09 -12.86
CA LYS A 38 -22.18 9.92 -13.47
C LYS A 38 -21.18 10.34 -14.56
N ARG A 39 -21.52 11.32 -15.40
CA ARG A 39 -20.59 11.82 -16.44
C ARG A 39 -19.42 12.61 -15.84
N LYS A 40 -19.61 13.34 -14.76
CA LYS A 40 -18.53 14.06 -14.04
C LYS A 40 -17.56 13.09 -13.35
N ASN A 41 -18.05 11.94 -12.90
CA ASN A 41 -17.27 10.91 -12.20
C ASN A 41 -16.74 9.78 -13.11
N MET A 42 -16.85 9.91 -14.44
CA MET A 42 -16.23 8.96 -15.36
C MET A 42 -14.69 8.94 -15.17
N ARG A 43 -14.13 7.73 -15.08
CA ARG A 43 -12.67 7.54 -15.02
C ARG A 43 -11.99 8.28 -16.17
N LYS A 44 -11.10 9.18 -15.85
CA LYS A 44 -10.24 9.82 -16.85
C LYS A 44 -9.37 8.76 -17.52
N ARG A 45 -9.16 8.90 -18.83
CA ARG A 45 -8.24 8.02 -19.58
C ARG A 45 -6.83 8.20 -19.02
N LEU A 46 -6.17 7.08 -18.71
CA LEU A 46 -4.80 7.10 -18.21
C LEU A 46 -3.85 7.66 -19.29
N PRO A 47 -2.96 8.58 -18.92
CA PRO A 47 -1.87 9.04 -19.79
C PRO A 47 -0.94 7.91 -20.25
N SER A 48 -0.17 8.17 -21.29
CA SER A 48 0.71 7.17 -21.92
C SER A 48 1.80 6.62 -21.00
N TRP A 49 2.20 7.36 -19.97
CA TRP A 49 3.22 6.97 -18.99
C TRP A 49 2.73 5.99 -17.91
N PHE A 50 1.44 5.60 -17.92
CA PHE A 50 0.90 4.56 -17.04
C PHE A 50 1.00 3.15 -17.64
N LYS A 51 2.12 2.84 -18.26
CA LYS A 51 2.38 1.49 -18.79
C LYS A 51 3.40 0.78 -17.90
N THR A 52 3.17 -0.48 -17.58
CA THR A 52 4.13 -1.34 -16.89
C THR A 52 4.83 -2.25 -17.90
N ALA A 53 6.15 -2.37 -17.78
CA ALA A 53 6.87 -3.41 -18.50
C ALA A 53 6.62 -4.76 -17.83
N LEU A 54 6.36 -5.80 -18.64
CA LEU A 54 6.28 -7.15 -18.12
C LEU A 54 7.69 -7.64 -17.75
N PRO A 55 7.86 -8.39 -16.65
CA PRO A 55 9.14 -8.94 -16.28
C PRO A 55 9.61 -9.97 -17.31
N THR A 56 10.93 -10.14 -17.40
CA THR A 56 11.57 -11.13 -18.28
C THR A 56 12.62 -11.91 -17.50
N GLY A 57 13.00 -13.09 -18.02
CA GLY A 57 14.07 -13.91 -17.42
C GLY A 57 13.76 -14.39 -16.01
N LEU A 58 14.73 -14.28 -15.08
CA LEU A 58 14.58 -14.77 -13.70
C LEU A 58 13.44 -14.10 -12.92
N ALA A 59 13.17 -12.82 -13.17
CA ALA A 59 12.06 -12.13 -12.51
C ALA A 59 10.69 -12.71 -12.92
N GLN A 60 10.56 -13.12 -14.20
CA GLN A 60 9.35 -13.81 -14.67
C GLN A 60 9.20 -15.19 -14.03
N SER A 61 10.30 -15.95 -13.89
CA SER A 61 10.25 -17.26 -13.21
C SER A 61 9.79 -17.11 -11.77
N ARG A 62 10.41 -16.22 -10.98
CA ARG A 62 10.02 -15.96 -9.59
C ARG A 62 8.57 -15.50 -9.46
N TYR A 63 8.11 -14.63 -10.36
CA TYR A 63 6.69 -14.22 -10.39
C TYR A 63 5.76 -15.43 -10.58
N ASN A 64 6.09 -16.32 -11.53
CA ASN A 64 5.29 -17.51 -11.80
C ASN A 64 5.29 -18.48 -10.62
N ASP A 65 6.44 -18.66 -9.95
CA ASP A 65 6.56 -19.51 -8.76
C ASP A 65 5.72 -18.95 -7.61
N THR A 66 5.84 -17.64 -7.32
CA THR A 66 5.03 -16.94 -6.32
C THR A 66 3.54 -17.05 -6.62
N LYS A 67 3.15 -16.81 -7.88
CA LYS A 67 1.74 -16.92 -8.30
C LYS A 67 1.20 -18.35 -8.15
N SER A 68 1.99 -19.34 -8.52
CA SER A 68 1.61 -20.75 -8.36
C SER A 68 1.41 -21.11 -6.89
N ASN A 69 2.27 -20.63 -6.00
CA ASN A 69 2.14 -20.83 -4.56
C ASN A 69 0.90 -20.14 -3.98
N VAL A 70 0.60 -18.91 -4.38
CA VAL A 70 -0.63 -18.19 -4.00
C VAL A 70 -1.87 -19.00 -4.37
N VAL A 71 -1.95 -19.48 -5.62
CA VAL A 71 -3.10 -20.27 -6.11
C VAL A 71 -3.18 -21.62 -5.40
N ALA A 72 -2.06 -22.34 -5.24
CA ALA A 72 -2.03 -23.67 -4.65
C ALA A 72 -2.46 -23.68 -3.17
N HIS A 73 -2.21 -22.59 -2.45
CA HIS A 73 -2.53 -22.47 -1.01
C HIS A 73 -3.76 -21.60 -0.73
N GLY A 74 -4.48 -21.15 -1.77
CA GLY A 74 -5.69 -20.32 -1.63
C GLY A 74 -5.46 -18.98 -0.91
N LEU A 75 -4.26 -18.39 -1.07
CA LEU A 75 -3.85 -17.18 -0.37
C LEU A 75 -4.48 -15.92 -0.99
N ASN A 76 -4.94 -15.01 -0.15
CA ASN A 76 -5.45 -13.71 -0.56
C ASN A 76 -4.37 -12.64 -0.37
N THR A 77 -4.01 -11.95 -1.44
CA THR A 77 -3.04 -10.85 -1.39
C THR A 77 -3.67 -9.54 -1.84
N VAL A 78 -3.36 -8.45 -1.15
CA VAL A 78 -3.75 -7.09 -1.59
C VAL A 78 -3.24 -6.80 -3.01
N CYS A 79 -2.14 -7.41 -3.40
CA CYS A 79 -1.56 -7.24 -4.74
C CYS A 79 -2.51 -7.71 -5.86
N GLU A 80 -3.26 -8.80 -5.65
CA GLU A 80 -4.25 -9.30 -6.60
C GLU A 80 -5.60 -8.61 -6.46
N GLU A 81 -6.12 -8.47 -5.24
CA GLU A 81 -7.42 -7.83 -4.98
C GLU A 81 -7.46 -6.38 -5.47
N ALA A 82 -6.43 -5.60 -5.20
CA ALA A 82 -6.30 -4.23 -5.67
C ALA A 82 -5.88 -4.14 -7.16
N ARG A 83 -5.67 -5.26 -7.85
CA ARG A 83 -5.14 -5.29 -9.22
C ARG A 83 -3.93 -4.39 -9.39
N CYS A 84 -2.97 -4.53 -8.48
CA CYS A 84 -1.82 -3.66 -8.40
C CYS A 84 -0.99 -3.73 -9.70
N PRO A 85 -0.69 -2.61 -10.36
CA PRO A 85 0.10 -2.61 -11.60
C PRO A 85 1.54 -3.10 -11.39
N ASN A 86 2.02 -3.14 -10.14
CA ASN A 86 3.39 -3.51 -9.79
C ASN A 86 3.54 -4.97 -9.34
N VAL A 87 2.46 -5.78 -9.35
CA VAL A 87 2.50 -7.16 -8.83
C VAL A 87 3.64 -7.98 -9.45
N HIS A 88 3.84 -7.86 -10.76
CA HIS A 88 4.91 -8.58 -11.47
C HIS A 88 6.32 -8.19 -11.00
N ASP A 89 6.56 -6.90 -10.73
CA ASP A 89 7.86 -6.42 -10.27
C ASP A 89 8.10 -6.79 -8.80
N CYS A 90 7.12 -6.58 -7.92
CA CYS A 90 7.25 -6.89 -6.50
C CYS A 90 7.42 -8.40 -6.23
N TRP A 91 6.56 -9.23 -6.80
CA TRP A 91 6.65 -10.70 -6.63
C TRP A 91 7.91 -11.28 -7.28
N GLY A 92 8.31 -10.77 -8.45
CA GLY A 92 9.58 -11.14 -9.07
C GLY A 92 10.82 -10.81 -8.22
N ARG A 93 10.66 -9.95 -7.20
CA ARG A 93 11.70 -9.59 -6.22
C ARG A 93 11.50 -10.23 -4.84
N GLY A 94 10.52 -11.10 -4.68
CA GLY A 94 10.23 -11.76 -3.40
C GLY A 94 9.58 -10.85 -2.35
N THR A 95 8.83 -9.82 -2.79
CA THR A 95 8.07 -8.92 -1.90
C THR A 95 6.57 -9.05 -2.17
N ALA A 96 5.77 -9.30 -1.13
CA ALA A 96 4.31 -9.32 -1.21
C ALA A 96 3.67 -8.49 -0.08
N THR A 97 2.39 -8.13 -0.27
CA THR A 97 1.60 -7.38 0.72
C THR A 97 0.35 -8.19 1.06
N PHE A 98 0.16 -8.46 2.35
CA PHE A 98 -0.98 -9.18 2.91
C PHE A 98 -1.86 -8.21 3.70
N MET A 99 -3.17 -8.44 3.69
CA MET A 99 -4.11 -7.69 4.51
C MET A 99 -4.63 -8.60 5.63
N VAL A 100 -4.60 -8.12 6.85
CA VAL A 100 -5.05 -8.84 8.04
C VAL A 100 -6.13 -8.08 8.79
N ALA A 101 -6.72 -8.73 9.79
CA ALA A 101 -7.86 -8.29 10.58
C ALA A 101 -9.18 -8.27 9.80
N GLY A 102 -9.27 -9.07 8.72
CA GLY A 102 -10.45 -9.27 7.90
C GLY A 102 -10.45 -8.46 6.60
N GLU A 103 -11.55 -8.58 5.84
CA GLU A 103 -11.71 -8.03 4.49
C GLU A 103 -12.48 -6.70 4.46
N VAL A 104 -13.00 -6.24 5.60
CA VAL A 104 -13.84 -5.05 5.70
C VAL A 104 -13.34 -4.11 6.78
N CYS A 105 -13.46 -2.80 6.54
CA CYS A 105 -12.95 -1.74 7.38
C CYS A 105 -14.09 -1.03 8.13
N THR A 106 -13.83 -0.48 9.32
CA THR A 106 -14.79 0.37 10.03
C THR A 106 -14.87 1.79 9.47
N ARG A 107 -13.93 2.17 8.58
CA ARG A 107 -13.83 3.52 8.01
C ARG A 107 -14.12 3.55 6.51
N GLY A 108 -14.77 4.65 6.07
CA GLY A 108 -15.21 4.88 4.71
C GLY A 108 -14.36 5.90 3.94
N CYS A 109 -13.05 5.72 3.87
CA CYS A 109 -12.18 6.62 3.10
C CYS A 109 -12.56 6.60 1.61
N ARG A 110 -12.78 7.79 1.03
CA ARG A 110 -13.35 7.92 -0.32
C ARG A 110 -12.42 7.54 -1.46
N PHE A 111 -11.17 7.26 -1.18
CA PHE A 111 -10.19 6.74 -2.13
C PHE A 111 -10.07 5.22 -2.11
N CYS A 112 -10.50 4.55 -1.02
CA CYS A 112 -10.22 3.15 -0.72
C CYS A 112 -11.30 2.22 -1.28
N ALA A 113 -10.88 1.11 -1.90
CA ALA A 113 -11.78 0.10 -2.44
C ALA A 113 -12.26 -0.94 -1.41
N VAL A 114 -11.68 -0.97 -0.21
CA VAL A 114 -12.07 -1.89 0.87
C VAL A 114 -13.50 -1.61 1.30
N GLY A 115 -14.29 -2.65 1.49
CA GLY A 115 -15.67 -2.55 1.95
C GLY A 115 -15.77 -1.94 3.35
N THR A 116 -16.81 -1.13 3.60
CA THR A 116 -17.01 -0.48 4.89
C THR A 116 -18.22 -1.05 5.62
N VAL A 117 -18.03 -1.46 6.87
CA VAL A 117 -19.10 -1.90 7.77
C VAL A 117 -18.85 -1.38 9.19
N LYS A 118 -19.93 -1.10 9.94
CA LYS A 118 -19.79 -0.62 11.33
C LYS A 118 -19.36 -1.71 12.31
N THR A 119 -19.76 -2.93 12.04
CA THR A 119 -19.49 -4.09 12.89
C THR A 119 -18.91 -5.19 11.99
N PRO A 120 -17.59 -5.21 11.78
CA PRO A 120 -16.92 -6.30 11.08
C PRO A 120 -17.12 -7.65 11.78
N PRO A 121 -16.92 -8.76 11.09
CA PRO A 121 -16.83 -10.08 11.73
C PRO A 121 -15.76 -10.10 12.83
N GLU A 122 -15.87 -11.04 13.76
CA GLU A 122 -14.81 -11.30 14.75
C GLU A 122 -13.48 -11.62 14.04
N LEU A 123 -12.38 -11.30 14.72
CA LEU A 123 -11.04 -11.62 14.23
C LEU A 123 -10.87 -13.14 14.13
N ASN A 124 -10.26 -13.60 13.05
CA ASN A 124 -9.89 -15.00 12.91
C ASN A 124 -8.67 -15.30 13.80
N ALA A 125 -8.84 -16.12 14.82
CA ALA A 125 -7.75 -16.51 15.73
C ALA A 125 -6.61 -17.29 15.04
N GLU A 126 -6.90 -17.95 13.91
CA GLU A 126 -5.92 -18.70 13.12
C GLU A 126 -5.18 -17.83 12.10
N GLU A 127 -5.63 -16.58 11.85
CA GLU A 127 -5.04 -15.68 10.84
C GLU A 127 -3.52 -15.46 11.02
N PRO A 128 -2.97 -15.34 12.26
CA PRO A 128 -1.53 -15.23 12.45
C PRO A 128 -0.76 -16.45 11.92
N ILE A 129 -1.27 -17.66 12.18
CA ILE A 129 -0.65 -18.93 11.74
C ILE A 129 -0.77 -19.06 10.21
N GLU A 130 -1.96 -18.82 9.67
CA GLU A 130 -2.23 -18.87 8.24
C GLU A 130 -1.35 -17.87 7.46
N LEU A 131 -1.16 -16.66 7.98
CA LEU A 131 -0.27 -15.66 7.40
C LEU A 131 1.19 -16.13 7.41
N ALA A 132 1.66 -16.68 8.54
CA ALA A 132 3.02 -17.19 8.67
C ALA A 132 3.32 -18.33 7.68
N GLU A 133 2.34 -19.24 7.48
CA GLU A 133 2.39 -20.29 6.46
C GLU A 133 2.43 -19.71 5.04
N ALA A 134 1.61 -18.70 4.78
CA ALA A 134 1.55 -18.03 3.48
C ALA A 134 2.90 -17.42 3.10
N VAL A 135 3.51 -16.67 4.01
CA VAL A 135 4.83 -16.04 3.81
C VAL A 135 5.90 -17.10 3.55
N PHE A 136 5.89 -18.21 4.31
CA PHE A 136 6.80 -19.32 4.14
C PHE A 136 6.67 -19.98 2.76
N ASN A 137 5.44 -20.34 2.38
CA ASN A 137 5.14 -21.05 1.14
C ASN A 137 5.46 -20.20 -0.10
N MET A 138 5.34 -18.86 0.00
CA MET A 138 5.70 -17.94 -1.08
C MET A 138 7.22 -17.72 -1.21
N GLY A 139 8.03 -18.15 -0.24
CA GLY A 139 9.48 -17.98 -0.25
C GLY A 139 9.92 -16.52 -0.30
N LEU A 140 9.21 -15.66 0.44
CA LEU A 140 9.46 -14.22 0.42
C LEU A 140 10.76 -13.87 1.16
N SER A 141 11.43 -12.81 0.70
CA SER A 141 12.53 -12.16 1.41
C SER A 141 12.06 -10.93 2.22
N TYR A 142 10.90 -10.38 1.86
CA TYR A 142 10.30 -9.23 2.51
C TYR A 142 8.77 -9.28 2.44
N ALA A 143 8.12 -9.14 3.58
CA ALA A 143 6.66 -9.14 3.67
C ALA A 143 6.16 -7.82 4.26
N VAL A 144 5.18 -7.22 3.59
CA VAL A 144 4.43 -6.07 4.09
C VAL A 144 3.09 -6.58 4.59
N ILE A 145 2.79 -6.37 5.87
CA ILE A 145 1.50 -6.67 6.46
C ILE A 145 0.74 -5.36 6.59
N THR A 146 -0.42 -5.27 5.94
CA THR A 146 -1.33 -4.13 6.09
C THR A 146 -2.59 -4.56 6.81
N VAL A 147 -3.34 -3.59 7.34
CA VAL A 147 -4.50 -3.85 8.17
C VAL A 147 -5.70 -3.04 7.69
N VAL A 148 -6.90 -3.49 8.05
CA VAL A 148 -8.10 -2.65 8.02
C VAL A 148 -8.26 -1.94 9.37
N ASN A 149 -8.96 -0.80 9.41
CA ASN A 149 -9.31 -0.19 10.71
C ASN A 149 -10.37 -1.03 11.41
N ARG A 150 -10.15 -1.23 12.71
CA ARG A 150 -11.02 -1.99 13.64
C ARG A 150 -11.42 -1.10 14.82
N ASP A 151 -12.05 0.05 14.53
CA ASP A 151 -12.55 0.98 15.56
C ASP A 151 -13.66 0.37 16.44
N ASP A 152 -14.11 -0.83 16.09
CA ASP A 152 -15.02 -1.66 16.90
C ASP A 152 -14.30 -2.36 18.05
N LEU A 153 -12.97 -2.47 18.01
CA LEU A 153 -12.14 -3.09 19.05
C LEU A 153 -11.52 -2.02 19.96
N GLN A 154 -11.40 -2.32 21.24
CA GLN A 154 -10.89 -1.37 22.25
C GLN A 154 -9.44 -0.92 21.98
N ASP A 155 -8.63 -1.80 21.43
CA ASP A 155 -7.23 -1.55 21.08
C ASP A 155 -7.02 -1.23 19.57
N GLY A 156 -8.12 -1.08 18.82
CA GLY A 156 -8.06 -0.87 17.37
C GLY A 156 -7.50 -2.05 16.58
N GLY A 157 -7.39 -3.25 17.19
CA GLY A 157 -6.81 -4.45 16.60
C GLY A 157 -5.29 -4.61 16.84
N ALA A 158 -4.69 -3.75 17.66
CA ALA A 158 -3.24 -3.68 17.86
C ALA A 158 -2.62 -5.02 18.28
N MET A 159 -3.25 -5.75 19.21
CA MET A 159 -2.70 -7.04 19.68
C MET A 159 -2.78 -8.10 18.59
N HIS A 160 -3.83 -8.13 17.81
CA HIS A 160 -3.94 -9.07 16.68
C HIS A 160 -2.87 -8.79 15.60
N TYR A 161 -2.59 -7.52 15.31
CA TYR A 161 -1.50 -7.17 14.38
C TYR A 161 -0.14 -7.62 14.92
N ARG A 162 0.07 -7.44 16.23
CA ARG A 162 1.26 -7.94 16.92
C ARG A 162 1.41 -9.45 16.79
N ASP A 163 0.32 -10.22 17.02
CA ASP A 163 0.33 -11.68 16.92
C ASP A 163 0.65 -12.13 15.49
N CYS A 164 0.05 -11.49 14.47
CA CYS A 164 0.37 -11.75 13.05
C CYS A 164 1.87 -11.56 12.75
N ILE A 165 2.45 -10.43 13.15
CA ILE A 165 3.88 -10.15 12.93
C ILE A 165 4.76 -11.14 13.68
N SER A 166 4.41 -11.47 14.93
CA SER A 166 5.18 -12.38 15.77
C SER A 166 5.21 -13.79 15.18
N GLU A 167 4.07 -14.32 14.74
CA GLU A 167 4.00 -15.64 14.13
C GLU A 167 4.76 -15.71 12.80
N VAL A 168 4.65 -14.65 11.97
CA VAL A 168 5.44 -14.57 10.74
C VAL A 168 6.94 -14.59 11.04
N ALA A 169 7.40 -13.80 12.01
CA ALA A 169 8.81 -13.75 12.40
C ALA A 169 9.32 -15.07 12.98
N ASN A 170 8.50 -15.72 13.82
CA ASN A 170 8.86 -17.02 14.43
C ASN A 170 9.07 -18.09 13.36
N LYS A 171 8.18 -18.16 12.38
CA LYS A 171 8.24 -19.15 11.30
C LYS A 171 9.26 -18.81 10.22
N ASN A 172 9.49 -17.50 9.96
CA ASN A 172 10.30 -16.98 8.87
C ASN A 172 11.38 -16.01 9.39
N PRO A 173 12.38 -16.46 10.12
CA PRO A 173 13.32 -15.59 10.84
C PRO A 173 14.17 -14.68 9.93
N ASP A 174 14.36 -15.06 8.66
CA ASP A 174 15.16 -14.31 7.70
C ASP A 174 14.35 -13.27 6.90
N VAL A 175 13.01 -13.30 7.02
CA VAL A 175 12.12 -12.41 6.26
C VAL A 175 12.11 -11.00 6.90
N GLY A 176 12.32 -9.96 6.08
CA GLY A 176 12.13 -8.58 6.51
C GLY A 176 10.64 -8.27 6.67
N LEU A 177 10.26 -7.65 7.79
CA LEU A 177 8.85 -7.36 8.10
C LEU A 177 8.59 -5.86 8.18
N GLU A 178 7.54 -5.43 7.46
CA GLU A 178 6.98 -4.09 7.52
C GLU A 178 5.51 -4.17 7.93
N LEU A 179 5.11 -3.40 8.92
CA LEU A 179 3.71 -3.24 9.31
C LEU A 179 3.18 -1.91 8.80
N LEU A 180 2.27 -1.93 7.83
CA LEU A 180 1.48 -0.77 7.40
C LEU A 180 0.20 -0.72 8.24
N CYS A 181 0.31 -0.02 9.37
CA CYS A 181 -0.69 0.02 10.43
C CYS A 181 -1.77 1.08 10.18
N SER A 182 -2.92 0.89 10.81
CA SER A 182 -3.93 1.94 11.02
C SER A 182 -3.44 2.98 12.03
N ASP A 183 -4.22 4.05 12.25
CA ASP A 183 -3.93 5.04 13.30
C ASP A 183 -4.42 4.61 14.70
N LEU A 184 -5.00 3.40 14.83
CA LEU A 184 -5.57 2.84 16.06
C LEU A 184 -6.55 3.81 16.76
N ASP A 185 -7.27 4.64 16.00
CA ASP A 185 -8.15 5.72 16.48
C ASP A 185 -7.43 6.70 17.46
N GLY A 186 -6.11 6.89 17.26
CA GLY A 186 -5.25 7.72 18.12
C GLY A 186 -4.86 7.07 19.46
N ASN A 187 -5.07 5.77 19.63
CA ASN A 187 -4.71 5.05 20.87
C ASN A 187 -3.20 4.78 20.94
N LEU A 188 -2.44 5.74 21.44
CA LEU A 188 -0.97 5.65 21.55
C LEU A 188 -0.50 4.63 22.60
N GLU A 189 -1.35 4.28 23.59
CA GLU A 189 -1.05 3.21 24.54
C GLU A 189 -1.08 1.84 23.85
N ALA A 190 -2.11 1.59 23.02
CA ALA A 190 -2.19 0.37 22.22
C ALA A 190 -1.02 0.27 21.22
N LEU A 191 -0.65 1.39 20.58
CA LEU A 191 0.54 1.47 19.73
C LEU A 191 1.81 1.05 20.49
N GLY A 192 2.00 1.56 21.71
CA GLY A 192 3.15 1.21 22.55
C GLY A 192 3.21 -0.28 22.87
N LYS A 193 2.09 -0.86 23.31
CA LYS A 193 1.99 -2.29 23.60
C LYS A 193 2.23 -3.17 22.37
N MET A 194 1.73 -2.74 21.22
CA MET A 194 1.94 -3.45 19.96
C MET A 194 3.40 -3.47 19.54
N LEU A 195 4.09 -2.32 19.63
CA LEU A 195 5.47 -2.18 19.13
C LEU A 195 6.53 -2.74 20.09
N ASP A 196 6.21 -2.97 21.37
CA ASP A 196 7.17 -3.41 22.37
C ASP A 196 7.80 -4.77 22.01
N GLY A 197 9.11 -4.76 21.70
CA GLY A 197 9.88 -5.94 21.31
C GLY A 197 9.45 -6.62 20.00
N LEU A 198 8.56 -6.00 19.21
CA LEU A 198 8.08 -6.58 17.96
C LEU A 198 9.21 -6.60 16.90
N PRO A 199 9.46 -7.73 16.20
CA PRO A 199 10.57 -7.88 15.26
C PRO A 199 10.27 -7.24 13.89
N LEU A 200 10.11 -5.91 13.86
CA LEU A 200 9.88 -5.11 12.67
C LEU A 200 11.17 -4.47 12.17
N ARG A 201 11.30 -4.35 10.85
CA ARG A 201 12.26 -3.45 10.18
C ARG A 201 11.67 -2.06 9.97
N VAL A 202 10.36 -2.01 9.63
CA VAL A 202 9.67 -0.78 9.28
C VAL A 202 8.28 -0.74 9.91
N PHE A 203 7.96 0.37 10.58
CA PHE A 203 6.60 0.75 10.92
C PHE A 203 6.12 1.79 9.92
N ALA A 204 5.05 1.49 9.20
CA ALA A 204 4.45 2.37 8.22
C ALA A 204 3.04 2.79 8.63
N HIS A 205 2.71 4.05 8.42
CA HIS A 205 1.36 4.58 8.50
C HIS A 205 1.19 5.72 7.48
N ASN A 206 0.18 5.62 6.62
CA ASN A 206 0.01 6.58 5.53
C ASN A 206 -0.75 7.83 5.97
N VAL A 207 -0.24 9.01 5.61
CA VAL A 207 -0.99 10.28 5.73
C VAL A 207 -2.01 10.43 4.60
N GLU A 208 -1.86 9.70 3.50
CA GLU A 208 -2.71 9.55 2.32
C GLU A 208 -2.81 10.79 1.42
N CYS A 209 -3.01 11.98 1.97
CA CYS A 209 -3.16 13.24 1.22
C CYS A 209 -2.62 14.42 2.03
N VAL A 210 -2.55 15.59 1.40
CA VAL A 210 -2.17 16.85 2.07
C VAL A 210 -3.24 17.29 3.10
N PRO A 211 -2.90 18.05 4.14
CA PRO A 211 -3.81 18.39 5.25
C PRO A 211 -5.16 18.98 4.82
N ARG A 212 -5.18 19.87 3.82
CA ARG A 212 -6.40 20.51 3.32
C ARG A 212 -7.43 19.50 2.78
N LEU A 213 -6.96 18.38 2.25
CA LEU A 213 -7.82 17.39 1.61
C LEU A 213 -8.35 16.31 2.56
N ASP A 214 -7.91 16.24 3.82
CA ASP A 214 -8.31 15.21 4.78
C ASP A 214 -9.81 14.94 4.78
N ARG A 215 -10.61 15.99 4.99
CA ARG A 215 -12.07 15.87 5.11
C ARG A 215 -12.78 15.44 3.82
N ILE A 216 -12.10 15.59 2.68
CA ILE A 216 -12.63 15.21 1.37
C ILE A 216 -12.23 13.78 1.02
N VAL A 217 -11.00 13.37 1.39
CA VAL A 217 -10.35 12.15 0.94
C VAL A 217 -10.51 11.01 1.93
N ARG A 218 -10.32 11.32 3.23
CA ARG A 218 -10.29 10.33 4.31
C ARG A 218 -11.60 10.26 5.07
N ASP A 219 -11.76 9.20 5.86
CA ASP A 219 -12.84 9.08 6.84
C ASP A 219 -12.76 10.22 7.87
N PRO A 220 -13.90 10.76 8.38
CA PRO A 220 -13.89 11.83 9.37
C PRO A 220 -13.10 11.54 10.66
N LYS A 221 -12.89 10.29 11.01
CA LYS A 221 -12.06 9.88 12.17
C LYS A 221 -10.55 9.97 11.89
N ALA A 222 -10.14 9.99 10.63
CA ALA A 222 -8.74 10.10 10.26
C ALA A 222 -8.35 11.56 10.02
N SER A 223 -7.11 11.92 10.37
CA SER A 223 -6.55 13.23 10.03
C SER A 223 -5.04 13.16 9.81
N PHE A 224 -4.52 14.10 9.02
CA PHE A 224 -3.08 14.25 8.80
C PHE A 224 -2.33 14.43 10.12
N GLY A 225 -2.85 15.29 11.01
CA GLY A 225 -2.24 15.53 12.32
C GLY A 225 -2.19 14.26 13.19
N GLN A 226 -3.26 13.46 13.23
CA GLN A 226 -3.28 12.19 13.95
C GLN A 226 -2.28 11.19 13.36
N SER A 227 -2.19 11.12 12.03
CA SER A 227 -1.23 10.25 11.35
C SER A 227 0.21 10.63 11.66
N ILE A 228 0.53 11.92 11.67
CA ILE A 228 1.84 12.44 12.07
C ILE A 228 2.16 12.08 13.53
N GLU A 229 1.19 12.19 14.43
CA GLU A 229 1.40 11.86 15.85
C GLU A 229 1.66 10.38 16.07
N VAL A 230 0.96 9.50 15.36
CA VAL A 230 1.20 8.03 15.38
C VAL A 230 2.62 7.72 14.91
N LEU A 231 3.07 8.32 13.80
CA LEU A 231 4.42 8.11 13.26
C LEU A 231 5.51 8.62 14.21
N ARG A 232 5.33 9.83 14.76
CA ARG A 232 6.24 10.40 15.76
C ARG A 232 6.35 9.49 16.98
N LYS A 233 5.19 9.06 17.50
CA LYS A 233 5.15 8.20 18.69
C LYS A 233 5.78 6.83 18.43
N ALA A 234 5.56 6.25 17.26
CA ALA A 234 6.22 5.00 16.89
C ALA A 234 7.76 5.14 16.88
N LYS A 235 8.28 6.26 16.35
CA LYS A 235 9.73 6.55 16.33
C LYS A 235 10.28 6.80 17.73
N GLU A 236 9.52 7.45 18.61
CA GLU A 236 9.92 7.66 20.02
C GLU A 236 10.00 6.32 20.80
N ILE A 237 9.01 5.42 20.59
CA ILE A 237 8.97 4.11 21.26
C ILE A 237 10.04 3.17 20.72
N ARG A 238 10.25 3.17 19.41
CA ARG A 238 11.18 2.28 18.70
C ARG A 238 12.14 3.07 17.80
N PRO A 239 13.14 3.74 18.36
CA PRO A 239 14.12 4.49 17.57
C PRO A 239 15.00 3.59 16.68
N ASP A 240 15.04 2.32 16.97
CA ASP A 240 15.79 1.26 16.25
C ASP A 240 15.15 0.82 14.92
N ILE A 241 13.84 1.03 14.74
CA ILE A 241 13.15 0.73 13.49
C ILE A 241 12.97 1.97 12.62
N LEU A 242 12.79 1.77 11.32
CA LEU A 242 12.48 2.86 10.41
C LEU A 242 10.98 3.16 10.38
N THR A 243 10.63 4.43 10.20
CA THR A 243 9.25 4.87 10.00
C THR A 243 9.01 5.26 8.55
N LYS A 244 7.83 4.97 8.03
CA LYS A 244 7.47 5.21 6.63
C LYS A 244 6.06 5.75 6.47
N THR A 245 5.87 6.63 5.48
CA THR A 245 4.56 7.13 5.10
C THR A 245 4.39 7.22 3.58
N SER A 246 3.16 7.50 3.15
CA SER A 246 2.81 7.66 1.72
C SER A 246 1.86 8.83 1.52
N ILE A 247 2.07 9.55 0.41
CA ILE A 247 1.15 10.56 -0.13
C ILE A 247 0.66 10.11 -1.49
N MET A 248 -0.66 10.13 -1.68
CA MET A 248 -1.30 10.03 -2.98
C MET A 248 -1.47 11.43 -3.57
N VAL A 249 -1.09 11.60 -4.83
CA VAL A 249 -1.23 12.86 -5.57
C VAL A 249 -2.25 12.74 -6.70
N GLY A 250 -2.82 13.85 -7.13
CA GLY A 250 -3.86 13.92 -8.16
C GLY A 250 -5.28 13.95 -7.59
N LEU A 251 -5.45 14.37 -6.34
CA LEU A 251 -6.72 14.51 -5.62
C LEU A 251 -7.19 15.97 -5.53
N GLY A 252 -6.41 16.93 -6.08
CA GLY A 252 -6.72 18.37 -6.08
C GLY A 252 -5.79 19.19 -5.18
N GLU A 253 -4.68 18.63 -4.76
CA GLU A 253 -3.59 19.34 -4.10
C GLU A 253 -2.78 20.18 -5.10
N SER A 254 -2.11 21.23 -4.63
CA SER A 254 -1.05 21.90 -5.38
C SER A 254 0.32 21.28 -5.12
N ASP A 255 1.33 21.64 -5.92
CA ASP A 255 2.70 21.15 -5.73
C ASP A 255 3.30 21.71 -4.43
N GLU A 256 2.99 22.96 -4.09
CA GLU A 256 3.42 23.61 -2.84
C GLU A 256 2.81 22.93 -1.61
N GLU A 257 1.57 22.46 -1.69
CA GLU A 257 0.95 21.69 -0.60
C GLU A 257 1.61 20.32 -0.41
N VAL A 258 2.06 19.68 -1.48
CA VAL A 258 2.83 18.43 -1.40
C VAL A 258 4.18 18.69 -0.73
N GLU A 259 4.87 19.77 -1.12
CA GLU A 259 6.16 20.18 -0.50
C GLU A 259 6.01 20.46 0.99
N GLU A 260 4.98 21.23 1.37
CA GLU A 260 4.70 21.54 2.77
C GLU A 260 4.38 20.28 3.58
N ALA A 261 3.56 19.37 3.04
CA ALA A 261 3.27 18.08 3.67
C ALA A 261 4.54 17.26 3.88
N MET A 262 5.46 17.21 2.91
CA MET A 262 6.75 16.52 3.05
C MET A 262 7.60 17.12 4.17
N ARG A 263 7.65 18.47 4.31
CA ARG A 263 8.35 19.13 5.42
C ARG A 263 7.76 18.74 6.77
N MET A 264 6.42 18.82 6.92
CA MET A 264 5.73 18.42 8.14
C MET A 264 6.00 16.96 8.53
N ILE A 265 6.03 16.06 7.55
CA ILE A 265 6.33 14.63 7.73
C ILE A 265 7.78 14.46 8.20
N ARG A 266 8.73 15.16 7.57
CA ARG A 266 10.13 15.04 7.94
C ARG A 266 10.41 15.61 9.33
N ASP A 267 9.78 16.73 9.68
CA ASP A 267 9.87 17.35 11.02
C ASP A 267 9.33 16.44 12.14
N ALA A 268 8.42 15.53 11.80
CA ALA A 268 7.96 14.48 12.71
C ALA A 268 8.95 13.30 12.87
N GLY A 269 10.10 13.34 12.18
CA GLY A 269 11.14 12.32 12.28
C GLY A 269 10.92 11.08 11.39
N VAL A 270 10.02 11.15 10.41
CA VAL A 270 9.77 10.03 9.50
C VAL A 270 10.97 9.78 8.58
N ASP A 271 11.40 8.52 8.47
CA ASP A 271 12.63 8.14 7.78
C ASP A 271 12.43 7.96 6.27
N MET A 272 11.27 7.46 5.84
CA MET A 272 11.01 7.09 4.45
C MET A 272 9.68 7.63 3.95
N ILE A 273 9.63 8.02 2.67
CA ILE A 273 8.41 8.50 2.04
C ILE A 273 8.17 7.88 0.67
N THR A 274 6.91 7.62 0.35
CA THR A 274 6.49 7.26 -1.01
C THR A 274 5.47 8.26 -1.54
N LEU A 275 5.59 8.64 -2.83
CA LEU A 275 4.65 9.49 -3.53
C LEU A 275 4.14 8.76 -4.77
N GLY A 276 2.82 8.60 -4.88
CA GLY A 276 2.20 7.87 -5.98
C GLY A 276 0.93 8.52 -6.50
N GLN A 277 0.62 8.32 -7.77
CA GLN A 277 -0.63 8.81 -8.35
C GLN A 277 -1.83 8.08 -7.77
N TYR A 278 -2.82 8.81 -7.31
CA TYR A 278 -4.14 8.26 -7.03
C TYR A 278 -4.78 7.72 -8.31
N LEU A 279 -5.26 6.48 -8.25
CA LEU A 279 -6.04 5.85 -9.31
C LEU A 279 -7.44 5.53 -8.78
N GLN A 280 -8.47 6.11 -9.40
CA GLN A 280 -9.84 5.92 -8.99
C GLN A 280 -10.28 4.44 -9.10
N PRO A 281 -10.61 3.75 -7.99
CA PRO A 281 -10.98 2.33 -8.05
C PRO A 281 -12.29 2.08 -8.81
N SER A 282 -13.32 2.90 -8.56
CA SER A 282 -14.59 2.86 -9.28
C SER A 282 -15.21 4.26 -9.39
N TYR A 283 -16.29 4.41 -10.15
CA TYR A 283 -17.01 5.68 -10.30
C TYR A 283 -17.63 6.22 -8.98
N ARG A 284 -17.71 5.39 -7.94
CA ARG A 284 -18.21 5.76 -6.60
C ARG A 284 -17.15 6.45 -5.75
N HIS A 285 -15.87 6.27 -6.10
CA HIS A 285 -14.75 6.88 -5.40
C HIS A 285 -14.45 8.28 -5.95
N LEU A 286 -13.60 9.02 -5.23
CA LEU A 286 -13.19 10.35 -5.70
C LEU A 286 -12.66 10.30 -7.12
N PRO A 287 -13.07 11.23 -8.00
CA PRO A 287 -12.49 11.34 -9.32
C PRO A 287 -11.03 11.78 -9.22
N VAL A 288 -10.22 11.38 -10.19
CA VAL A 288 -8.86 11.91 -10.33
C VAL A 288 -8.98 13.38 -10.80
N ASP A 289 -8.37 14.30 -10.06
CA ASP A 289 -8.34 15.72 -10.41
C ASP A 289 -7.33 15.97 -11.53
N ARG A 290 -6.08 15.56 -11.33
CA ARG A 290 -4.98 15.70 -12.30
C ARG A 290 -4.10 14.45 -12.36
N PHE A 291 -3.33 14.34 -13.42
CA PHE A 291 -2.24 13.38 -13.56
C PHE A 291 -0.93 14.16 -13.64
N PRO A 292 -0.20 14.36 -12.52
CA PRO A 292 1.13 14.94 -12.56
C PRO A 292 2.03 14.20 -13.57
N GLU A 293 2.86 14.95 -14.26
CA GLU A 293 3.82 14.38 -15.21
C GLU A 293 4.97 13.66 -14.46
N PRO A 294 5.66 12.71 -15.10
CA PRO A 294 6.81 12.03 -14.49
C PRO A 294 7.87 12.98 -13.93
N ASN A 295 8.05 14.16 -14.53
CA ASN A 295 9.00 15.16 -14.05
C ASN A 295 8.60 15.74 -12.68
N SER A 296 7.31 15.95 -12.41
CA SER A 296 6.86 16.38 -11.08
C SER A 296 7.25 15.37 -9.99
N PHE A 297 7.11 14.08 -10.29
CA PHE A 297 7.56 13.03 -9.37
C PHE A 297 9.07 13.03 -9.16
N ALA A 298 9.86 13.34 -10.20
CA ALA A 298 11.31 13.46 -10.09
C ALA A 298 11.72 14.69 -9.23
N ASP A 299 10.97 15.78 -9.35
CA ASP A 299 11.21 16.98 -8.54
C ASP A 299 10.87 16.72 -7.06
N TRP A 300 9.75 16.04 -6.77
CA TRP A 300 9.41 15.64 -5.40
C TRP A 300 10.40 14.60 -4.82
N ASP A 301 10.91 13.67 -5.63
CA ASP A 301 11.98 12.74 -5.20
C ASP A 301 13.22 13.52 -4.74
N ARG A 302 13.68 14.46 -5.56
CA ARG A 302 14.83 15.30 -5.24
C ARG A 302 14.60 16.12 -3.96
N LEU A 303 13.46 16.80 -3.86
CA LEU A 303 13.12 17.58 -2.68
C LEU A 303 13.05 16.70 -1.42
N ALA A 304 12.44 15.53 -1.48
CA ALA A 304 12.38 14.62 -0.33
C ALA A 304 13.79 14.22 0.14
N ARG A 305 14.69 13.92 -0.79
CA ARG A 305 16.10 13.63 -0.46
C ARG A 305 16.82 14.83 0.14
N ASP A 306 16.61 16.02 -0.41
CA ASP A 306 17.17 17.27 0.11
C ASP A 306 16.64 17.62 1.51
N LEU A 307 15.41 17.24 1.83
CA LEU A 307 14.81 17.32 3.16
C LEU A 307 15.40 16.29 4.15
N GLY A 308 16.15 15.30 3.67
CA GLY A 308 16.84 14.31 4.49
C GLY A 308 16.03 13.05 4.78
N PHE A 309 15.07 12.66 3.93
CA PHE A 309 14.50 11.31 3.97
C PHE A 309 15.58 10.29 3.58
N GLY A 310 15.71 9.21 4.37
CA GLY A 310 16.70 8.15 4.16
C GLY A 310 16.44 7.31 2.90
N ALA A 311 15.16 7.14 2.53
CA ALA A 311 14.77 6.53 1.26
C ALA A 311 13.47 7.13 0.71
N VAL A 312 13.42 7.21 -0.62
CA VAL A 312 12.31 7.83 -1.34
C VAL A 312 11.91 6.98 -2.54
N ALA A 313 10.61 6.74 -2.71
CA ALA A 313 10.07 6.27 -3.97
C ALA A 313 8.98 7.24 -4.45
N SER A 314 9.21 7.88 -5.58
CA SER A 314 8.29 8.83 -6.17
C SER A 314 8.05 8.49 -7.63
N GLY A 315 6.78 8.32 -8.03
CA GLY A 315 6.46 7.98 -9.41
C GLY A 315 4.97 7.66 -9.64
N PRO A 316 4.49 7.76 -10.88
CA PRO A 316 3.07 7.57 -11.20
C PRO A 316 2.49 6.22 -10.77
N LEU A 317 3.30 5.17 -10.78
CA LEU A 317 2.88 3.82 -10.42
C LEU A 317 3.30 3.40 -9.00
N VAL A 318 4.00 4.26 -8.24
CA VAL A 318 4.40 3.98 -6.86
C VAL A 318 3.17 3.78 -5.98
N ARG A 319 3.29 2.85 -5.04
CA ARG A 319 2.34 2.54 -3.96
C ARG A 319 3.11 2.50 -2.64
N SER A 320 2.40 2.58 -1.52
CA SER A 320 3.01 2.58 -0.18
C SER A 320 3.95 1.39 0.04
N SER A 321 3.62 0.22 -0.47
CA SER A 321 4.46 -0.99 -0.37
C SER A 321 5.33 -1.28 -1.61
N TYR A 322 5.44 -0.32 -2.55
CA TYR A 322 6.23 -0.53 -3.76
C TYR A 322 7.71 -0.70 -3.42
N ARG A 323 8.28 -1.86 -3.82
CA ARG A 323 9.69 -2.22 -3.58
C ARG A 323 10.13 -2.03 -2.12
N ALA A 324 9.26 -2.38 -1.17
CA ALA A 324 9.46 -2.09 0.25
C ALA A 324 10.81 -2.58 0.79
N GLY A 325 11.24 -3.80 0.42
CA GLY A 325 12.54 -4.33 0.81
C GLY A 325 13.72 -3.50 0.29
N LEU A 326 13.67 -3.07 -0.98
CA LEU A 326 14.72 -2.22 -1.55
C LEU A 326 14.75 -0.82 -0.92
N LEU A 327 13.57 -0.25 -0.60
CA LEU A 327 13.49 1.02 0.13
C LEU A 327 14.11 0.93 1.51
N TRP A 328 13.90 -0.19 2.21
CA TRP A 328 14.56 -0.43 3.48
C TRP A 328 16.08 -0.53 3.32
N GLU A 329 16.57 -1.26 2.31
CA GLU A 329 18.00 -1.38 2.00
C GLU A 329 18.62 0.01 1.69
N GLU A 330 17.94 0.84 0.87
CA GLU A 330 18.36 2.21 0.58
C GLU A 330 18.49 3.04 1.85
N ALA A 331 17.48 3.01 2.74
CA ALA A 331 17.50 3.74 4.00
C ALA A 331 18.61 3.28 4.95
N MET A 332 19.07 2.03 4.83
CA MET A 332 20.21 1.47 5.57
C MET A 332 21.56 1.74 4.89
N GLY A 333 21.62 2.62 3.88
CA GLY A 333 22.83 2.99 3.16
C GLY A 333 23.11 2.20 1.89
N GLY A 334 22.13 1.46 1.40
CA GLY A 334 22.17 0.77 0.10
C GLY A 334 22.03 1.71 -1.10
N GLU A 335 22.01 1.12 -2.30
CA GLU A 335 21.81 1.89 -3.55
C GLU A 335 20.39 2.46 -3.64
N PRO A 336 20.23 3.71 -4.16
CA PRO A 336 18.92 4.33 -4.31
C PRO A 336 17.96 3.52 -5.18
N VAL A 337 16.70 3.43 -4.74
CA VAL A 337 15.64 2.78 -5.51
C VAL A 337 15.29 3.62 -6.72
N VAL A 338 15.62 3.12 -7.90
CA VAL A 338 15.30 3.78 -9.17
C VAL A 338 13.87 3.44 -9.56
N THR A 339 12.98 4.43 -9.52
CA THR A 339 11.68 4.33 -10.16
C THR A 339 11.83 4.60 -11.65
N ARG A 340 11.24 3.75 -12.50
CA ARG A 340 11.28 3.90 -13.96
C ARG A 340 9.90 4.24 -14.47
N ASP A 341 9.83 5.14 -15.46
CA ASP A 341 8.64 5.36 -16.25
C ASP A 341 8.38 4.21 -17.24
N SER A 342 7.33 4.30 -18.01
CA SER A 342 6.95 3.30 -19.03
C SER A 342 7.94 3.16 -20.18
N THR A 343 8.86 4.11 -20.35
CA THR A 343 9.91 4.06 -21.37
C THR A 343 11.18 3.37 -20.86
N GLY A 344 11.21 3.01 -19.57
CA GLY A 344 12.39 2.47 -18.89
C GLY A 344 13.36 3.55 -18.43
N SER A 345 13.03 4.84 -18.63
CA SER A 345 13.83 5.97 -18.17
C SER A 345 13.70 6.13 -16.66
N ALA A 346 14.80 6.42 -15.98
CA ALA A 346 14.81 6.70 -14.55
C ALA A 346 14.01 8.00 -14.27
N VAL A 347 13.07 7.94 -13.34
CA VAL A 347 12.29 9.09 -12.88
C VAL A 347 13.14 9.93 -11.91
N SER A 348 14.16 9.33 -11.26
CA SER A 348 15.09 10.07 -10.40
C SER A 348 16.38 10.45 -11.14
N HIS A 349 16.81 11.69 -10.97
CA HIS A 349 18.04 12.24 -11.59
C HIS A 349 19.35 11.78 -10.91
N VAL A 350 19.30 10.98 -9.86
CA VAL A 350 20.46 10.59 -9.05
C VAL A 350 21.50 9.79 -9.86
N LEU A 351 21.10 9.08 -10.92
CA LEU A 351 22.02 8.29 -11.75
C LEU A 351 22.87 9.12 -12.73
N SER A 352 22.48 10.36 -13.05
CA SER A 352 23.25 11.18 -14.00
C SER A 352 24.51 11.79 -13.37
N GLN A 353 24.52 12.03 -12.07
CA GLN A 353 25.66 12.65 -11.38
C GLN A 353 26.77 11.63 -11.03
N LYS A 354 26.42 10.39 -10.66
CA LYS A 354 27.45 9.36 -10.37
C LYS A 354 28.18 8.88 -11.64
N ARG A 355 27.58 8.91 -12.83
CA ARG A 355 28.27 8.57 -14.08
C ARG A 355 29.29 9.63 -14.54
N LEU A 356 29.10 10.88 -14.16
CA LEU A 356 30.04 11.97 -14.48
C LEU A 356 31.30 11.91 -13.62
N VAL A 357 31.20 11.43 -12.37
CA VAL A 357 32.36 11.34 -11.44
C VAL A 357 33.27 10.15 -11.75
N VAL A 358 32.72 9.06 -12.31
CA VAL A 358 33.53 7.86 -12.67
C VAL A 358 34.24 8.02 -14.01
N ALA A 359 33.77 8.93 -14.88
CA ALA A 359 34.40 9.16 -16.20
C ALA A 359 35.61 10.11 -16.14
N GLU A 360 35.82 10.83 -15.02
CA GLU A 360 36.97 11.75 -14.87
C GLU A 360 38.21 11.14 -14.15
N VAL A 361 38.13 9.90 -13.68
CA VAL A 361 39.23 9.25 -12.92
C VAL A 361 40.09 8.30 -13.76
N ASP A 362 39.69 8.00 -15.00
CA ASP A 362 40.45 7.05 -15.88
C ASP A 362 41.26 7.71 -17.00
N ASN A 363 41.65 8.98 -16.86
CA ASN A 363 42.63 9.63 -17.78
C ASN A 363 43.69 10.42 -17.01
N SER A 364 44.54 9.69 -16.27
CA SER A 364 45.87 10.21 -15.89
C SER A 364 46.83 9.06 -15.66
#